data_f75e6e59012c653b028c2ea16337ffa9
#
_entry.id   f75e6e59012c653b028c2ea16337ffa9
#
_cell.length_a   1.000
_cell.length_b   1.000
_cell.length_c   1.000
_cell.angle_alpha   90.00
_cell.angle_beta   90.00
_cell.angle_gamma   90.00
#
_symmetry.space_group_name_H-M   'P 1'
#
loop_
_entity.id
_entity.type
_entity.pdbx_description
1 polymer ?
#
loop_
_entity_poly.entity_id
_entity_poly.type
_entity_poly.pdbx_seq_one_letter_code
_entity_poly.pdbx_strand_id
1 'polypeptide(L)'
;MNQSFFFSKILLFGEYGIIKNSMGLTVPYRLYKGNLNTSSKINNEIDSSHKKILEFVKYLKNLNQNFVEFNWQKLDNDLKENLYFNSNIPQGYGLGSSGALIAAVYEKYAMSKIIPSNYTTLKNIQTLKKIFSHMESYFHGNSSGFDPLVSYSDTSILIGPGNHISTTQIPSQKKNAKGAIFLIDSGKSRKTTSMISIFMEKMKSSKFSQIIFKDFIKFSENCIDDFLNENHDSFFRNIKILSSSEVLVIKVKAIDKLSMIHVV
;
A
#
# COMPACT_ATOMS: atom_id res chain seq x y z
N MET A 1 -20.94 6.40 18.29
CA MET A 1 -20.61 5.65 17.05
C MET A 1 -19.17 5.18 17.17
N ASN A 2 -18.90 3.89 17.00
CA ASN A 2 -17.52 3.39 16.99
C ASN A 2 -16.80 4.01 15.78
N GLN A 3 -15.71 4.71 16.01
CA GLN A 3 -14.93 5.40 15.01
C GLN A 3 -14.03 4.37 14.33
N SER A 4 -14.24 4.14 13.02
CA SER A 4 -13.41 3.20 12.24
C SER A 4 -12.04 3.82 11.98
N PHE A 5 -10.98 3.09 12.29
CA PHE A 5 -9.60 3.44 11.96
C PHE A 5 -9.12 2.65 10.76
N PHE A 6 -8.32 3.31 9.91
CA PHE A 6 -7.69 2.71 8.75
C PHE A 6 -6.19 2.75 8.95
N PHE A 7 -5.56 1.58 8.86
CA PHE A 7 -4.15 1.41 9.18
C PHE A 7 -3.26 1.67 7.97
N SER A 8 -2.03 2.04 8.26
CA SER A 8 -0.97 2.07 7.26
C SER A 8 -0.66 0.67 6.73
N LYS A 9 0.12 0.58 5.68
CA LYS A 9 0.56 -0.69 5.09
C LYS A 9 2.07 -0.69 4.83
N ILE A 10 2.64 -1.89 4.73
CA ILE A 10 4.01 -2.09 4.27
C ILE A 10 3.97 -3.11 3.12
N LEU A 11 4.59 -2.78 1.99
CA LEU A 11 4.94 -3.77 0.98
C LEU A 11 6.19 -4.49 1.48
N LEU A 12 6.01 -5.69 2.02
CA LEU A 12 7.08 -6.44 2.67
C LEU A 12 8.03 -7.06 1.64
N PHE A 13 7.48 -7.57 0.53
CA PHE A 13 8.22 -8.14 -0.60
C PHE A 13 7.53 -7.80 -1.91
N GLY A 14 8.28 -7.82 -3.01
CA GLY A 14 7.76 -7.68 -4.37
C GLY A 14 7.88 -6.27 -4.93
N GLU A 15 8.59 -5.34 -4.27
CA GLU A 15 8.86 -4.03 -4.83
C GLU A 15 9.52 -4.18 -6.22
N TYR A 16 9.10 -3.36 -7.20
CA TYR A 16 9.46 -3.48 -8.61
C TYR A 16 9.03 -4.79 -9.30
N GLY A 17 9.08 -5.94 -8.63
CA GLY A 17 8.69 -7.24 -9.19
C GLY A 17 7.23 -7.28 -9.60
N ILE A 18 6.33 -6.71 -8.81
CA ILE A 18 4.89 -6.63 -9.09
C ILE A 18 4.63 -5.94 -10.44
N ILE A 19 5.40 -4.91 -10.81
CA ILE A 19 5.30 -4.23 -12.10
C ILE A 19 5.62 -5.18 -13.26
N LYS A 20 6.39 -6.22 -12.99
CA LYS A 20 6.79 -7.29 -13.93
C LYS A 20 6.02 -8.59 -13.75
N ASN A 21 4.82 -8.49 -13.18
CA ASN A 21 3.91 -9.64 -13.02
C ASN A 21 4.44 -10.72 -12.06
N SER A 22 5.23 -10.34 -11.08
CA SER A 22 5.77 -11.19 -10.03
C SER A 22 4.90 -11.14 -8.77
N MET A 23 5.21 -12.01 -7.81
CA MET A 23 4.56 -12.02 -6.51
C MET A 23 4.90 -10.77 -5.68
N GLY A 24 3.98 -10.41 -4.79
CA GLY A 24 4.18 -9.38 -3.77
C GLY A 24 3.39 -9.68 -2.51
N LEU A 25 3.95 -9.29 -1.37
CA LEU A 25 3.29 -9.44 -0.08
C LEU A 25 3.19 -8.08 0.59
N THR A 26 1.95 -7.60 0.80
CA THR A 26 1.68 -6.36 1.51
C THR A 26 0.89 -6.65 2.78
N VAL A 27 1.26 -5.98 3.86
CA VAL A 27 0.73 -6.23 5.21
C VAL A 27 0.23 -4.95 5.85
N PRO A 28 -0.84 -4.98 6.66
CA PRO A 28 -1.24 -3.83 7.45
C PRO A 28 -0.20 -3.56 8.56
N TYR A 29 0.07 -2.27 8.79
CA TYR A 29 0.99 -1.84 9.85
C TYR A 29 0.25 -0.95 10.84
N ARG A 30 -0.20 -1.55 11.94
CA ARG A 30 -1.18 -0.96 12.87
C ARG A 30 -0.63 0.11 13.81
N LEU A 31 0.67 0.39 13.78
CA LEU A 31 1.27 1.47 14.56
C LEU A 31 0.76 2.84 14.10
N TYR A 32 0.56 3.00 12.79
CA TYR A 32 0.04 4.23 12.20
C TYR A 32 -1.37 4.02 11.65
N LYS A 33 -2.23 5.00 11.89
CA LYS A 33 -3.64 4.93 11.49
C LYS A 33 -4.21 6.32 11.23
N GLY A 34 -5.37 6.36 10.60
CA GLY A 34 -6.14 7.57 10.41
C GLY A 34 -7.63 7.30 10.37
N ASN A 35 -8.42 8.35 10.53
CA ASN A 35 -9.88 8.33 10.45
C ASN A 35 -10.42 9.68 10.00
N LEU A 36 -11.64 9.71 9.48
CA LEU A 36 -12.32 10.92 9.06
C LEU A 36 -13.09 11.54 10.22
N ASN A 37 -12.82 12.82 10.47
CA ASN A 37 -13.49 13.63 11.48
C ASN A 37 -13.99 14.94 10.88
N THR A 38 -14.94 15.59 11.54
CA THR A 38 -15.33 16.98 11.30
C THR A 38 -14.91 17.85 12.47
N SER A 39 -14.70 19.15 12.25
CA SER A 39 -14.30 20.09 13.30
C SER A 39 -14.92 21.48 13.11
N SER A 40 -15.46 22.03 14.17
CA SER A 40 -15.89 23.42 14.20
C SER A 40 -14.71 24.40 14.36
N LYS A 41 -13.56 23.92 14.86
CA LYS A 41 -12.32 24.70 15.03
C LYS A 41 -11.34 24.33 13.93
N ILE A 42 -10.80 25.33 13.23
CA ILE A 42 -9.85 25.17 12.16
C ILE A 42 -8.46 25.56 12.66
N ASN A 43 -7.49 24.67 12.47
CA ASN A 43 -6.06 24.96 12.57
C ASN A 43 -5.40 24.66 11.21
N ASN A 44 -4.12 24.97 11.07
CA ASN A 44 -3.39 24.78 9.80
C ASN A 44 -3.40 23.33 9.30
N GLU A 45 -3.35 22.34 10.19
CA GLU A 45 -3.35 20.91 9.83
C GLU A 45 -4.73 20.48 9.32
N ILE A 46 -5.80 20.87 10.03
CA ILE A 46 -7.19 20.60 9.63
C ILE A 46 -7.49 21.26 8.29
N ASP A 47 -7.13 22.54 8.11
CA ASP A 47 -7.34 23.29 6.86
C ASP A 47 -6.60 22.62 5.68
N SER A 48 -5.34 22.25 5.86
CA SER A 48 -4.56 21.55 4.83
C SER A 48 -5.17 20.20 4.47
N SER A 49 -5.59 19.41 5.46
CA SER A 49 -6.25 18.12 5.25
C SER A 49 -7.61 18.29 4.57
N HIS A 50 -8.40 19.25 5.01
CA HIS A 50 -9.71 19.57 4.44
C HIS A 50 -9.62 19.97 2.96
N LYS A 51 -8.69 20.84 2.59
CA LYS A 51 -8.45 21.26 1.20
C LYS A 51 -8.11 20.07 0.30
N LYS A 52 -7.25 19.17 0.77
CA LYS A 52 -6.91 17.94 0.03
C LYS A 52 -8.14 17.05 -0.18
N ILE A 53 -9.01 16.92 0.82
CA ILE A 53 -10.24 16.13 0.70
C ILE A 53 -11.21 16.81 -0.27
N LEU A 54 -11.35 18.13 -0.24
CA LEU A 54 -12.19 18.87 -1.19
C LEU A 54 -11.80 18.60 -2.64
N GLU A 55 -10.50 18.65 -2.95
CA GLU A 55 -10.01 18.38 -4.30
C GLU A 55 -10.18 16.90 -4.69
N PHE A 56 -9.94 16.00 -3.76
CA PHE A 56 -10.19 14.57 -3.98
C PHE A 56 -11.66 14.29 -4.27
N VAL A 57 -12.59 14.91 -3.52
CA VAL A 57 -14.04 14.76 -3.75
C VAL A 57 -14.45 15.35 -5.11
N LYS A 58 -13.90 16.50 -5.52
CA LYS A 58 -14.13 17.04 -6.86
C LYS A 58 -13.71 16.03 -7.94
N TYR A 59 -12.55 15.39 -7.78
CA TYR A 59 -12.11 14.34 -8.68
C TYR A 59 -13.10 13.16 -8.68
N LEU A 60 -13.53 12.66 -7.53
CA LEU A 60 -14.49 11.55 -7.43
C LEU A 60 -15.83 11.87 -8.12
N LYS A 61 -16.33 13.11 -7.99
CA LYS A 61 -17.57 13.56 -8.65
C LYS A 61 -17.43 13.63 -10.18
N ASN A 62 -16.21 13.82 -10.69
CA ASN A 62 -15.92 13.87 -12.13
C ASN A 62 -15.56 12.52 -12.74
N LEU A 63 -15.33 11.48 -11.92
CA LEU A 63 -15.14 10.13 -12.44
C LEU A 63 -16.43 9.62 -13.10
N ASN A 64 -16.29 8.94 -14.24
CA ASN A 64 -17.41 8.31 -14.93
C ASN A 64 -17.90 7.10 -14.09
N GLN A 65 -19.03 7.26 -13.35
CA GLN A 65 -19.27 6.62 -12.05
C GLN A 65 -20.12 5.35 -12.11
N ASN A 66 -19.80 4.41 -12.98
CA ASN A 66 -20.52 3.12 -12.97
C ASN A 66 -19.91 2.06 -12.01
N PHE A 67 -18.97 2.43 -11.13
CA PHE A 67 -18.25 1.45 -10.32
C PHE A 67 -18.56 1.48 -8.81
N VAL A 68 -18.99 2.61 -8.26
CA VAL A 68 -19.47 2.74 -6.88
C VAL A 68 -20.36 3.98 -6.72
N GLU A 69 -21.44 3.84 -6.00
CA GLU A 69 -22.35 4.93 -5.67
C GLU A 69 -21.98 5.49 -4.28
N PHE A 70 -21.87 6.84 -4.20
CA PHE A 70 -21.58 7.55 -2.96
C PHE A 70 -22.79 8.32 -2.45
N ASN A 71 -22.95 8.39 -1.14
CA ASN A 71 -23.88 9.31 -0.48
C ASN A 71 -23.32 10.74 -0.52
N TRP A 72 -23.50 11.40 -1.68
CA TRP A 72 -22.97 12.74 -1.91
C TRP A 72 -23.56 13.78 -0.95
N GLN A 73 -24.83 13.66 -0.58
CA GLN A 73 -25.48 14.57 0.36
C GLN A 73 -24.79 14.53 1.73
N LYS A 74 -24.53 13.34 2.26
CA LYS A 74 -23.81 13.17 3.53
C LYS A 74 -22.39 13.71 3.44
N LEU A 75 -21.67 13.41 2.34
CA LEU A 75 -20.32 13.88 2.12
C LEU A 75 -20.25 15.40 2.03
N ASP A 76 -21.16 16.04 1.27
CA ASP A 76 -21.20 17.50 1.13
C ASP A 76 -21.57 18.21 2.46
N ASN A 77 -22.40 17.60 3.29
CA ASN A 77 -22.70 18.11 4.62
C ASN A 77 -21.47 18.02 5.54
N ASP A 78 -20.78 16.89 5.56
CA ASP A 78 -19.57 16.72 6.36
C ASP A 78 -18.43 17.67 5.88
N LEU A 79 -18.36 17.98 4.57
CA LEU A 79 -17.42 18.96 4.03
C LEU A 79 -17.73 20.39 4.54
N LYS A 80 -18.99 20.78 4.69
CA LYS A 80 -19.37 22.07 5.28
C LYS A 80 -18.96 22.19 6.75
N GLU A 81 -18.80 21.05 7.43
CA GLU A 81 -18.32 20.94 8.81
C GLU A 81 -16.79 20.73 8.90
N ASN A 82 -16.04 21.14 7.88
CA ASN A 82 -14.59 20.98 7.79
C ASN A 82 -14.12 19.53 7.99
N LEU A 83 -14.65 18.62 7.15
CA LEU A 83 -14.20 17.23 7.11
C LEU A 83 -12.69 17.16 6.89
N TYR A 84 -11.97 16.44 7.74
CA TYR A 84 -10.54 16.23 7.64
C TYR A 84 -10.15 14.80 7.96
N PHE A 85 -8.97 14.38 7.50
CA PHE A 85 -8.39 13.09 7.82
C PHE A 85 -7.41 13.26 8.97
N ASN A 86 -7.80 12.83 10.15
CA ASN A 86 -6.97 12.80 11.34
C ASN A 86 -6.07 11.57 11.28
N SER A 87 -4.77 11.77 11.06
CA SER A 87 -3.86 10.65 10.79
C SER A 87 -2.45 10.92 11.33
N ASN A 88 -1.86 9.89 11.92
CA ASN A 88 -0.45 9.87 12.29
C ASN A 88 0.42 9.10 11.27
N ILE A 89 -0.12 8.71 10.09
CA ILE A 89 0.63 8.01 9.05
C ILE A 89 1.59 8.99 8.38
N PRO A 90 2.91 8.77 8.45
CA PRO A 90 3.90 9.63 7.81
C PRO A 90 3.68 9.73 6.30
N GLN A 91 3.59 10.97 5.77
CA GLN A 91 3.38 11.20 4.34
C GLN A 91 4.70 11.12 3.57
N GLY A 92 4.69 10.47 2.39
CA GLY A 92 5.88 10.35 1.54
C GLY A 92 6.87 9.26 1.97
N TYR A 93 6.48 8.39 2.88
CA TYR A 93 7.30 7.26 3.37
C TYR A 93 6.87 5.89 2.80
N GLY A 94 5.95 5.87 1.83
CA GLY A 94 5.47 4.61 1.24
C GLY A 94 4.54 3.79 2.16
N LEU A 95 4.08 4.38 3.26
CA LEU A 95 3.25 3.71 4.27
C LEU A 95 1.74 3.74 3.97
N GLY A 96 1.33 4.19 2.78
CA GLY A 96 -0.06 4.12 2.34
C GLY A 96 -1.00 5.15 2.97
N SER A 97 -0.53 6.37 3.27
CA SER A 97 -1.40 7.44 3.82
C SER A 97 -2.58 7.78 2.90
N SER A 98 -2.37 7.85 1.59
CA SER A 98 -3.44 8.02 0.60
C SER A 98 -4.40 6.84 0.59
N GLY A 99 -3.88 5.62 0.67
CA GLY A 99 -4.68 4.39 0.75
C GLY A 99 -5.61 4.37 1.96
N ALA A 100 -5.12 4.77 3.13
CA ALA A 100 -5.92 4.86 4.34
C ALA A 100 -7.01 5.93 4.25
N LEU A 101 -6.73 7.10 3.62
CA LEU A 101 -7.74 8.12 3.36
C LEU A 101 -8.82 7.60 2.40
N ILE A 102 -8.43 6.93 1.32
CA ILE A 102 -9.37 6.35 0.34
C ILE A 102 -10.28 5.31 1.02
N ALA A 103 -9.69 4.41 1.81
CA ALA A 103 -10.43 3.42 2.59
C ALA A 103 -11.45 4.07 3.53
N ALA A 104 -11.06 5.16 4.21
CA ALA A 104 -11.92 5.91 5.10
C ALA A 104 -13.09 6.59 4.36
N VAL A 105 -12.84 7.18 3.18
CA VAL A 105 -13.87 7.81 2.34
C VAL A 105 -14.84 6.74 1.82
N TYR A 106 -14.33 5.62 1.32
CA TYR A 106 -15.16 4.52 0.87
C TYR A 106 -16.05 3.99 1.99
N GLU A 107 -15.47 3.70 3.15
CA GLU A 107 -16.22 3.19 4.30
C GLU A 107 -17.32 4.15 4.75
N LYS A 108 -17.04 5.45 4.81
CA LYS A 108 -17.99 6.42 5.35
C LYS A 108 -19.11 6.78 4.38
N TYR A 109 -18.84 6.76 3.06
CA TYR A 109 -19.73 7.35 2.08
C TYR A 109 -20.20 6.43 0.94
N ALA A 110 -19.56 5.28 0.68
CA ALA A 110 -20.07 4.33 -0.30
C ALA A 110 -21.41 3.73 0.18
N MET A 111 -22.41 3.65 -0.71
CA MET A 111 -23.76 3.17 -0.36
C MET A 111 -23.83 1.64 -0.34
N SER A 112 -23.36 0.96 -1.39
CA SER A 112 -23.35 -0.52 -1.49
C SER A 112 -21.95 -1.06 -1.29
N LYS A 113 -21.50 -1.07 -0.02
CA LYS A 113 -20.14 -1.45 0.33
C LYS A 113 -19.90 -2.96 0.27
N ILE A 114 -18.75 -3.33 -0.26
CA ILE A 114 -18.18 -4.67 -0.08
C ILE A 114 -17.44 -4.65 1.26
N ILE A 115 -18.02 -5.30 2.27
CA ILE A 115 -17.40 -5.36 3.62
C ILE A 115 -16.35 -6.47 3.70
N PRO A 116 -15.28 -6.31 4.53
CA PRO A 116 -14.20 -7.29 4.66
C PRO A 116 -14.64 -8.72 5.01
N SER A 117 -15.69 -8.88 5.81
CA SER A 117 -16.26 -10.19 6.14
C SER A 117 -16.82 -10.95 4.93
N ASN A 118 -17.07 -10.25 3.82
CA ASN A 118 -17.61 -10.84 2.57
C ASN A 118 -16.49 -11.17 1.54
N TYR A 119 -15.21 -11.16 1.94
CA TYR A 119 -14.09 -11.54 1.05
C TYR A 119 -14.01 -13.03 0.73
N THR A 120 -15.06 -13.77 1.00
CA THR A 120 -15.16 -15.19 0.65
C THR A 120 -15.11 -15.45 -0.86
N THR A 121 -15.22 -14.44 -1.71
CA THR A 121 -15.14 -14.58 -3.16
C THR A 121 -14.02 -13.70 -3.75
N LEU A 122 -13.19 -14.28 -4.61
CA LEU A 122 -12.20 -13.56 -5.43
C LEU A 122 -12.82 -12.38 -6.19
N LYS A 123 -14.07 -12.52 -6.61
CA LYS A 123 -14.83 -11.47 -7.31
C LYS A 123 -14.96 -10.19 -6.48
N ASN A 124 -15.27 -10.32 -5.19
CA ASN A 124 -15.44 -9.16 -4.30
C ASN A 124 -14.10 -8.41 -4.10
N ILE A 125 -13.00 -9.14 -3.90
CA ILE A 125 -11.67 -8.55 -3.76
C ILE A 125 -11.25 -7.82 -5.04
N GLN A 126 -11.45 -8.44 -6.21
CA GLN A 126 -11.14 -7.84 -7.51
C GLN A 126 -11.99 -6.61 -7.80
N THR A 127 -13.28 -6.65 -7.47
CA THR A 127 -14.18 -5.49 -7.62
C THR A 127 -13.72 -4.34 -6.74
N LEU A 128 -13.43 -4.62 -5.47
CA LEU A 128 -12.97 -3.60 -4.52
C LEU A 128 -11.61 -3.02 -4.92
N LYS A 129 -10.67 -3.86 -5.35
CA LYS A 129 -9.39 -3.40 -5.92
C LYS A 129 -9.60 -2.44 -7.09
N LYS A 130 -10.52 -2.76 -8.01
CA LYS A 130 -10.82 -1.92 -9.17
C LYS A 130 -11.40 -0.57 -8.74
N ILE A 131 -12.32 -0.56 -7.79
CA ILE A 131 -12.86 0.67 -7.19
C ILE A 131 -11.71 1.51 -6.62
N PHE A 132 -10.89 0.92 -5.78
CA PHE A 132 -9.78 1.59 -5.13
C PHE A 132 -8.71 2.06 -6.12
N SER A 133 -8.44 1.33 -7.18
CA SER A 133 -7.54 1.76 -8.26
C SER A 133 -8.01 3.07 -8.89
N HIS A 134 -9.30 3.19 -9.18
CA HIS A 134 -9.86 4.43 -9.73
C HIS A 134 -9.78 5.60 -8.74
N MET A 135 -10.10 5.36 -7.47
CA MET A 135 -10.01 6.39 -6.43
C MET A 135 -8.55 6.82 -6.21
N GLU A 136 -7.61 5.89 -6.16
CA GLU A 136 -6.20 6.12 -5.89
C GLU A 136 -5.46 6.81 -7.05
N SER A 137 -6.00 6.71 -8.26
CA SER A 137 -5.46 7.39 -9.45
C SER A 137 -5.42 8.92 -9.32
N TYR A 138 -6.21 9.49 -8.43
CA TYR A 138 -6.11 10.92 -8.06
C TYR A 138 -4.72 11.28 -7.50
N PHE A 139 -4.16 10.42 -6.65
CA PHE A 139 -2.89 10.70 -5.96
C PHE A 139 -1.66 10.32 -6.77
N HIS A 140 -1.78 9.27 -7.59
CA HIS A 140 -0.62 8.60 -8.20
C HIS A 140 -0.74 8.44 -9.72
N GLY A 141 -1.79 8.97 -10.35
CA GLY A 141 -2.07 8.73 -11.77
C GLY A 141 -2.60 7.31 -11.98
N ASN A 142 -1.82 6.44 -12.61
CA ASN A 142 -2.21 5.03 -12.75
C ASN A 142 -1.85 4.27 -11.48
N SER A 143 -2.84 3.72 -10.80
CA SER A 143 -2.66 3.00 -9.54
C SER A 143 -3.23 1.59 -9.56
N SER A 144 -2.66 0.72 -8.74
CA SER A 144 -3.06 -0.68 -8.63
C SER A 144 -4.27 -0.91 -7.71
N GLY A 145 -4.55 0.01 -6.78
CA GLY A 145 -5.60 -0.12 -5.77
C GLY A 145 -5.24 -1.03 -4.58
N PHE A 146 -3.99 -1.47 -4.47
CA PHE A 146 -3.59 -2.37 -3.37
C PHE A 146 -3.46 -1.65 -2.03
N ASP A 147 -2.92 -0.44 -2.00
CA ASP A 147 -2.72 0.29 -0.76
C ASP A 147 -4.04 0.53 -0.02
N PRO A 148 -5.10 1.09 -0.65
CA PRO A 148 -6.39 1.21 0.01
C PRO A 148 -7.06 -0.12 0.29
N LEU A 149 -6.83 -1.17 -0.52
CA LEU A 149 -7.37 -2.50 -0.26
C LEU A 149 -6.84 -3.06 1.06
N VAL A 150 -5.54 -2.98 1.32
CA VAL A 150 -4.93 -3.44 2.58
C VAL A 150 -5.42 -2.61 3.76
N SER A 151 -5.45 -1.27 3.62
CA SER A 151 -5.94 -0.37 4.67
C SER A 151 -7.41 -0.60 5.02
N TYR A 152 -8.24 -0.93 4.02
CA TYR A 152 -9.66 -1.19 4.20
C TYR A 152 -9.94 -2.56 4.81
N SER A 153 -9.24 -3.59 4.34
CA SER A 153 -9.46 -4.97 4.79
C SER A 153 -8.81 -5.27 6.14
N ASP A 154 -7.82 -4.48 6.54
CA ASP A 154 -6.94 -4.77 7.67
C ASP A 154 -6.37 -6.20 7.63
N THR A 155 -6.07 -6.68 6.41
CA THR A 155 -5.64 -8.06 6.14
C THR A 155 -4.44 -8.04 5.20
N SER A 156 -3.51 -8.97 5.40
CA SER A 156 -2.38 -9.14 4.49
C SER A 156 -2.85 -9.65 3.14
N ILE A 157 -2.33 -9.06 2.07
CA ILE A 157 -2.67 -9.37 0.69
C ILE A 157 -1.45 -9.96 0.00
N LEU A 158 -1.63 -11.16 -0.53
CA LEU A 158 -0.69 -11.81 -1.43
C LEU A 158 -1.10 -11.50 -2.87
N ILE A 159 -0.19 -10.90 -3.60
CA ILE A 159 -0.32 -10.57 -5.02
C ILE A 159 0.44 -11.65 -5.79
N GLY A 160 -0.21 -12.30 -6.72
CA GLY A 160 0.39 -13.30 -7.60
C GLY A 160 0.47 -12.84 -9.05
N PRO A 161 1.12 -13.64 -9.92
CA PRO A 161 1.15 -13.40 -11.36
C PRO A 161 -0.26 -13.24 -11.94
N GLY A 162 -0.40 -12.45 -13.01
CA GLY A 162 -1.71 -12.16 -13.61
C GLY A 162 -2.60 -11.25 -12.76
N ASN A 163 -2.03 -10.52 -11.78
CA ASN A 163 -2.79 -9.75 -10.80
C ASN A 163 -3.75 -10.61 -9.95
N HIS A 164 -3.42 -11.89 -9.79
CA HIS A 164 -4.13 -12.74 -8.85
C HIS A 164 -3.98 -12.18 -7.43
N ILE A 165 -5.07 -12.15 -6.67
CA ILE A 165 -5.11 -11.58 -5.33
C ILE A 165 -5.71 -12.59 -4.40
N SER A 166 -5.06 -12.80 -3.26
CA SER A 166 -5.61 -13.57 -2.15
C SER A 166 -5.29 -12.90 -0.83
N THR A 167 -6.14 -13.11 0.15
CA THR A 167 -5.82 -12.80 1.53
C THR A 167 -4.92 -13.89 2.09
N THR A 168 -3.98 -13.51 2.93
CA THR A 168 -3.08 -14.46 3.60
C THR A 168 -2.90 -14.06 5.07
N GLN A 169 -2.49 -15.02 5.87
CA GLN A 169 -2.09 -14.77 7.25
C GLN A 169 -0.57 -14.77 7.32
N ILE A 170 0.00 -13.76 7.95
CA ILE A 170 1.43 -13.75 8.25
C ILE A 170 1.69 -14.60 9.50
N PRO A 171 2.86 -15.22 9.61
CA PRO A 171 3.25 -15.95 10.80
C PRO A 171 3.10 -15.10 12.07
N SER A 172 2.51 -15.67 13.10
CA SER A 172 2.37 -14.98 14.39
C SER A 172 3.71 -14.91 15.11
N GLN A 173 3.96 -13.81 15.85
CA GLN A 173 5.11 -13.74 16.73
C GLN A 173 5.06 -14.85 17.78
N LYS A 174 6.06 -15.72 17.78
CA LYS A 174 6.24 -16.76 18.82
C LYS A 174 7.23 -16.24 19.86
N LYS A 175 7.04 -16.61 21.14
CA LYS A 175 7.98 -16.21 22.23
C LYS A 175 9.44 -16.59 21.96
N ASN A 176 9.69 -17.60 21.12
CA ASN A 176 11.01 -18.09 20.74
C ASN A 176 11.28 -17.89 19.24
N ALA A 177 10.82 -16.78 18.66
CA ALA A 177 11.09 -16.47 17.27
C ALA A 177 12.61 -16.34 17.02
N LYS A 178 13.08 -16.95 15.91
CA LYS A 178 14.50 -16.91 15.52
C LYS A 178 14.91 -15.60 14.84
N GLY A 179 13.97 -14.67 14.59
CA GLY A 179 14.20 -13.39 13.93
C GLY A 179 13.08 -12.40 14.19
N ALA A 180 13.32 -11.15 13.82
CA ALA A 180 12.34 -10.07 13.89
C ALA A 180 12.48 -9.15 12.67
N ILE A 181 11.36 -8.50 12.28
CA ILE A 181 11.34 -7.51 11.21
C ILE A 181 11.25 -6.12 11.85
N PHE A 182 12.17 -5.23 11.47
CA PHE A 182 12.22 -3.87 11.98
C PHE A 182 11.95 -2.88 10.84
N LEU A 183 11.07 -1.90 11.08
CA LEU A 183 10.93 -0.75 10.21
C LEU A 183 11.91 0.34 10.67
N ILE A 184 12.82 0.72 9.78
CA ILE A 184 13.81 1.76 10.04
C ILE A 184 13.39 3.03 9.29
N ASP A 185 13.21 4.14 10.03
CA ASP A 185 12.98 5.44 9.43
C ASP A 185 14.28 6.02 8.87
N SER A 186 14.31 6.28 7.57
CA SER A 186 15.44 6.94 6.89
C SER A 186 15.56 8.44 7.18
N GLY A 187 14.56 9.04 7.83
CA GLY A 187 14.47 10.48 8.08
C GLY A 187 14.22 11.32 6.82
N LYS A 188 13.93 10.69 5.67
CA LYS A 188 13.69 11.41 4.40
C LYS A 188 12.47 10.85 3.67
N SER A 189 11.53 11.72 3.32
CA SER A 189 10.43 11.36 2.43
C SER A 189 10.89 11.28 0.96
N ARG A 190 10.32 10.39 0.17
CA ARG A 190 10.63 10.24 -1.26
C ARG A 190 9.36 10.10 -2.12
N LYS A 191 9.45 10.57 -3.37
CA LYS A 191 8.40 10.33 -4.36
C LYS A 191 8.67 9.00 -5.07
N THR A 192 7.79 8.03 -4.89
CA THR A 192 7.89 6.68 -5.47
C THR A 192 7.89 6.70 -7.00
N THR A 193 7.16 7.64 -7.63
CA THR A 193 7.05 7.74 -9.09
C THR A 193 8.39 7.91 -9.80
N SER A 194 9.34 8.67 -9.23
CA SER A 194 10.67 8.85 -9.83
C SER A 194 11.50 7.57 -9.82
N MET A 195 11.38 6.75 -8.79
CA MET A 195 12.11 5.48 -8.68
C MET A 195 11.58 4.42 -9.66
N ILE A 196 10.27 4.36 -9.85
CA ILE A 196 9.64 3.48 -10.85
C ILE A 196 10.10 3.87 -12.27
N SER A 197 10.14 5.15 -12.61
CA SER A 197 10.60 5.60 -13.92
C SER A 197 12.06 5.20 -14.18
N ILE A 198 12.94 5.34 -13.19
CA ILE A 198 14.33 4.91 -13.27
C ILE A 198 14.45 3.40 -13.47
N PHE A 199 13.67 2.63 -12.71
CA PHE A 199 13.62 1.17 -12.86
C PHE A 199 13.18 0.76 -14.27
N MET A 200 12.10 1.35 -14.79
CA MET A 200 11.58 1.04 -16.12
C MET A 200 12.57 1.41 -17.24
N GLU A 201 13.33 2.51 -17.09
CA GLU A 201 14.37 2.87 -18.02
C GLU A 201 15.52 1.85 -18.04
N LYS A 202 15.97 1.39 -16.86
CA LYS A 202 16.98 0.35 -16.76
C LYS A 202 16.53 -1.00 -17.34
N MET A 203 15.23 -1.32 -17.19
CA MET A 203 14.65 -2.54 -17.75
C MET A 203 14.73 -2.65 -19.27
N LYS A 204 15.02 -1.55 -20.00
CA LYS A 204 15.30 -1.58 -21.45
C LYS A 204 16.62 -2.28 -21.78
N SER A 205 17.54 -2.38 -20.82
CA SER A 205 18.79 -3.14 -20.97
C SER A 205 18.53 -4.63 -20.79
N SER A 206 18.87 -5.45 -21.78
CA SER A 206 18.70 -6.91 -21.72
C SER A 206 19.48 -7.54 -20.56
N LYS A 207 20.70 -7.06 -20.30
CA LYS A 207 21.55 -7.51 -19.18
C LYS A 207 20.88 -7.24 -17.82
N PHE A 208 20.37 -6.01 -17.64
CA PHE A 208 19.67 -5.65 -16.40
C PHE A 208 18.38 -6.44 -16.22
N SER A 209 17.59 -6.56 -17.29
CA SER A 209 16.35 -7.34 -17.30
C SER A 209 16.58 -8.80 -16.90
N GLN A 210 17.63 -9.45 -17.45
CA GLN A 210 18.00 -10.82 -17.09
C GLN A 210 18.33 -10.97 -15.59
N ILE A 211 19.10 -10.05 -15.02
CA ILE A 211 19.43 -10.05 -13.58
C ILE A 211 18.15 -9.90 -12.74
N ILE A 212 17.25 -9.00 -13.15
CA ILE A 212 15.97 -8.79 -12.43
C ILE A 212 15.14 -10.06 -12.44
N PHE A 213 14.95 -10.71 -13.58
CA PHE A 213 14.14 -11.94 -13.64
C PHE A 213 14.80 -13.14 -12.98
N LYS A 214 16.10 -13.34 -13.19
CA LYS A 214 16.81 -14.52 -12.70
C LYS A 214 17.06 -14.49 -11.20
N ASP A 215 17.47 -13.32 -10.68
CA ASP A 215 17.94 -13.19 -9.31
C ASP A 215 16.92 -12.45 -8.44
N PHE A 216 16.60 -11.22 -8.76
CA PHE A 216 15.76 -10.39 -7.89
C PHE A 216 14.33 -10.93 -7.72
N ILE A 217 13.62 -11.18 -8.84
CA ILE A 217 12.23 -11.68 -8.78
C ILE A 217 12.18 -13.06 -8.15
N LYS A 218 13.02 -13.99 -8.62
CA LYS A 218 13.07 -15.35 -8.10
C LYS A 218 13.29 -15.40 -6.59
N PHE A 219 14.28 -14.67 -6.09
CA PHE A 219 14.57 -14.68 -4.65
C PHE A 219 13.55 -13.89 -3.84
N SER A 220 12.90 -12.86 -4.41
CA SER A 220 11.77 -12.19 -3.79
C SER A 220 10.58 -13.14 -3.60
N GLU A 221 10.24 -13.93 -4.62
CA GLU A 221 9.17 -14.94 -4.56
C GLU A 221 9.52 -16.04 -3.56
N ASN A 222 10.75 -16.57 -3.58
CA ASN A 222 11.20 -17.54 -2.59
C ASN A 222 11.11 -17.00 -1.16
N CYS A 223 11.45 -15.72 -0.93
CA CYS A 223 11.30 -15.10 0.38
C CYS A 223 9.83 -15.03 0.84
N ILE A 224 8.90 -14.75 -0.07
CA ILE A 224 7.47 -14.76 0.24
C ILE A 224 7.02 -16.17 0.65
N ASP A 225 7.36 -17.17 -0.13
CA ASP A 225 6.98 -18.56 0.12
C ASP A 225 7.59 -19.07 1.44
N ASP A 226 8.88 -18.84 1.64
CA ASP A 226 9.57 -19.24 2.87
C ASP A 226 9.01 -18.53 4.11
N PHE A 227 8.70 -17.24 4.00
CA PHE A 227 8.12 -16.46 5.08
C PHE A 227 6.73 -16.98 5.46
N LEU A 228 5.86 -17.21 4.49
CA LEU A 228 4.50 -17.68 4.74
C LEU A 228 4.46 -19.13 5.26
N ASN A 229 5.44 -19.97 4.87
CA ASN A 229 5.55 -21.36 5.32
C ASN A 229 6.46 -21.55 6.53
N GLU A 230 6.94 -20.48 7.17
CA GLU A 230 7.84 -20.49 8.33
C GLU A 230 9.17 -21.27 8.07
N ASN A 231 9.67 -21.27 6.83
CA ASN A 231 10.91 -21.94 6.43
C ASN A 231 12.14 -21.08 6.75
N HIS A 232 12.45 -20.88 8.03
CA HIS A 232 13.42 -19.89 8.51
C HIS A 232 14.81 -20.01 7.84
N ASP A 233 15.38 -21.22 7.76
CA ASP A 233 16.74 -21.40 7.24
C ASP A 233 16.83 -21.08 5.73
N SER A 234 15.82 -21.44 4.95
CA SER A 234 15.71 -21.07 3.55
C SER A 234 15.47 -19.57 3.39
N PHE A 235 14.58 -19.00 4.21
CA PHE A 235 14.30 -17.57 4.24
C PHE A 235 15.57 -16.74 4.44
N PHE A 236 16.38 -17.06 5.46
CA PHE A 236 17.63 -16.33 5.71
C PHE A 236 18.66 -16.44 4.59
N ARG A 237 18.72 -17.59 3.90
CA ARG A 237 19.57 -17.73 2.69
C ARG A 237 19.04 -16.86 1.55
N ASN A 238 17.75 -16.90 1.27
CA ASN A 238 17.13 -16.18 0.16
C ASN A 238 17.14 -14.67 0.38
N ILE A 239 16.86 -14.17 1.59
CA ILE A 239 16.88 -12.74 1.90
C ILE A 239 18.29 -12.14 1.76
N LYS A 240 19.34 -12.90 2.09
CA LYS A 240 20.72 -12.48 1.90
C LYS A 240 21.07 -12.29 0.42
N ILE A 241 20.61 -13.20 -0.43
CA ILE A 241 20.82 -13.10 -1.88
C ILE A 241 19.98 -11.95 -2.45
N LEU A 242 18.72 -11.83 -2.05
CA LEU A 242 17.83 -10.76 -2.45
C LEU A 242 18.42 -9.39 -2.11
N SER A 243 18.87 -9.19 -0.87
CA SER A 243 19.50 -7.94 -0.42
C SER A 243 20.73 -7.55 -1.25
N SER A 244 21.54 -8.54 -1.65
CA SER A 244 22.69 -8.30 -2.53
C SER A 244 22.25 -7.89 -3.95
N SER A 245 21.14 -8.43 -4.44
CA SER A 245 20.55 -8.11 -5.75
C SER A 245 19.86 -6.74 -5.74
N GLU A 246 19.21 -6.35 -4.65
CA GLU A 246 18.59 -5.02 -4.47
C GLU A 246 19.61 -3.90 -4.61
N VAL A 247 20.83 -4.06 -4.12
CA VAL A 247 21.91 -3.09 -4.30
C VAL A 247 22.19 -2.85 -5.78
N LEU A 248 22.05 -3.86 -6.66
CA LEU A 248 22.21 -3.70 -8.11
C LEU A 248 21.03 -2.95 -8.73
N VAL A 249 19.82 -3.17 -8.24
CA VAL A 249 18.60 -2.45 -8.70
C VAL A 249 18.69 -0.97 -8.32
N ILE A 250 19.14 -0.68 -7.12
CA ILE A 250 19.18 0.66 -6.52
C ILE A 250 20.47 1.43 -6.86
N LYS A 251 21.52 0.78 -7.38
CA LYS A 251 22.81 1.41 -7.78
C LYS A 251 22.68 2.49 -8.85
N VAL A 252 21.60 3.27 -8.80
CA VAL A 252 21.44 4.52 -9.52
C VAL A 252 21.60 5.65 -8.51
N LYS A 253 22.81 6.20 -8.40
CA LYS A 253 23.10 7.38 -7.58
C LYS A 253 22.48 7.32 -6.18
N ALA A 254 22.71 6.23 -5.47
CA ALA A 254 22.49 6.20 -4.04
C ALA A 254 23.68 6.84 -3.33
N ILE A 255 23.81 8.13 -3.51
CA ILE A 255 24.38 8.97 -2.49
C ILE A 255 23.15 9.47 -1.74
N ASP A 256 22.59 8.63 -0.91
CA ASP A 256 21.81 9.00 0.25
C ASP A 256 21.03 7.78 0.76
N LYS A 257 21.39 7.42 1.95
CA LYS A 257 20.99 6.27 2.74
C LYS A 257 19.57 5.76 2.54
N LEU A 258 19.50 4.47 2.32
CA LEU A 258 18.38 3.55 2.22
C LEU A 258 17.33 3.66 3.32
N SER A 259 16.05 3.65 2.90
CA SER A 259 15.00 3.04 3.70
C SER A 259 14.95 1.56 3.32
N MET A 260 15.67 0.72 4.03
CA MET A 260 15.58 -0.72 3.87
C MET A 260 14.89 -1.33 5.10
N ILE A 261 14.01 -2.28 4.85
CA ILE A 261 13.63 -3.25 5.86
C ILE A 261 14.85 -4.16 6.01
N HIS A 262 15.59 -4.01 7.09
CA HIS A 262 16.62 -4.98 7.45
C HIS A 262 15.96 -6.10 8.25
N VAL A 263 15.97 -7.30 7.69
CA VAL A 263 15.71 -8.53 8.43
C VAL A 263 17.02 -8.97 9.05
N VAL A 264 17.09 -8.92 10.36
CA VAL A 264 18.23 -9.41 11.15
C VAL A 264 17.84 -10.72 11.82
#